data_de20a365e031d337a2a399b6e645d1a0
#
_entry.id   de20a365e031d337a2a399b6e645d1a0
#
_cell.length_a   1.000
_cell.length_b   1.000
_cell.length_c   1.000
_cell.angle_alpha   90.00
_cell.angle_beta   90.00
_cell.angle_gamma   90.00
#
_symmetry.space_group_name_H-M   'P 1'
#
loop_
_entity.id
_entity.type
_entity.pdbx_description
1 polymer ?
#
loop_
_entity_poly.entity_id
_entity_poly.type
_entity_poly.pdbx_seq_one_letter_code
_entity_poly.pdbx_strand_id
1 'polypeptide(L)'
;MIRLFSSKAFIALFVSVLSLTFQSCEDESIAYTLEGTWKGNMYVTHQYNNRVYSSTYTVINFQRNPFRYTSGDGYWIDYYSNAPWDYIANHISWNVRDRVITINFLEERTYIEIYDYRLSDHRFKGVIYDGNSRIDFSLTHTDSPNWDSYDYGWNDWYYSKSYQGTGSQTLPRRAFHKAE
;
A
#
# COMPACT_ATOMS: atom_id res chain seq x y z
N MET A 1 6.71 -39.96 40.23
CA MET A 1 5.48 -39.18 40.51
C MET A 1 5.17 -38.34 39.24
N ILE A 2 4.38 -38.92 38.33
CA ILE A 2 4.00 -38.28 37.07
C ILE A 2 2.76 -37.42 37.38
N ARG A 3 2.90 -36.09 37.36
CA ARG A 3 1.76 -35.19 37.49
C ARG A 3 0.94 -35.27 36.21
N LEU A 4 -0.27 -35.82 36.31
CA LEU A 4 -1.28 -35.71 35.25
C LEU A 4 -1.59 -34.22 35.03
N PHE A 5 -1.16 -33.68 33.92
CA PHE A 5 -1.62 -32.35 33.43
C PHE A 5 -3.14 -32.43 33.25
N SER A 6 -3.85 -31.51 33.90
CA SER A 6 -5.31 -31.46 33.86
C SER A 6 -5.78 -31.39 32.41
N SER A 7 -6.74 -32.25 32.04
CA SER A 7 -7.32 -32.31 30.70
C SER A 7 -7.82 -30.93 30.19
N LYS A 8 -8.21 -30.05 31.10
CA LYS A 8 -8.61 -28.67 30.79
C LYS A 8 -7.46 -27.80 30.27
N ALA A 9 -6.22 -27.99 30.77
CA ALA A 9 -5.04 -27.30 30.27
C ALA A 9 -4.65 -27.77 28.86
N PHE A 10 -4.82 -29.07 28.58
CA PHE A 10 -4.59 -29.65 27.25
C PHE A 10 -5.60 -29.12 26.20
N ILE A 11 -6.89 -29.05 26.59
CA ILE A 11 -7.95 -28.51 25.71
C ILE A 11 -7.72 -27.02 25.45
N ALA A 12 -7.35 -26.21 26.44
CA ALA A 12 -7.07 -24.80 26.28
C ALA A 12 -5.86 -24.56 25.35
N LEU A 13 -4.80 -25.36 25.49
CA LEU A 13 -3.64 -25.31 24.61
C LEU A 13 -3.99 -25.71 23.16
N PHE A 14 -4.81 -26.74 22.98
CA PHE A 14 -5.22 -27.23 21.67
C PHE A 14 -6.11 -26.22 20.94
N VAL A 15 -7.05 -25.55 21.65
CA VAL A 15 -7.91 -24.49 21.09
C VAL A 15 -7.09 -23.27 20.70
N SER A 16 -6.07 -22.88 21.50
CA SER A 16 -5.22 -21.72 21.15
C SER A 16 -4.33 -22.00 19.94
N VAL A 17 -3.86 -23.22 19.74
CA VAL A 17 -3.06 -23.60 18.55
C VAL A 17 -3.94 -23.63 17.30
N LEU A 18 -5.17 -24.14 17.40
CA LEU A 18 -6.11 -24.13 16.26
C LEU A 18 -6.46 -22.70 15.81
N SER A 19 -6.68 -21.76 16.74
CA SER A 19 -7.02 -20.39 16.36
C SER A 19 -5.92 -19.67 15.56
N LEU A 20 -4.65 -19.95 15.82
CA LEU A 20 -3.52 -19.38 15.10
C LEU A 20 -3.40 -19.91 13.65
N THR A 21 -3.81 -21.15 13.40
CA THR A 21 -3.74 -21.73 12.04
C THR A 21 -4.82 -21.18 11.10
N PHE A 22 -5.97 -20.78 11.60
CA PHE A 22 -7.04 -20.21 10.77
C PHE A 22 -6.73 -18.79 10.29
N GLN A 23 -6.05 -17.97 11.08
CA GLN A 23 -5.66 -16.61 10.67
C GLN A 23 -4.64 -16.58 9.54
N SER A 24 -3.66 -17.48 9.56
CA SER A 24 -2.67 -17.60 8.49
C SER A 24 -3.30 -17.91 7.13
N CYS A 25 -4.32 -18.77 7.12
CA CYS A 25 -5.01 -19.16 5.89
C CYS A 25 -5.86 -18.01 5.30
N GLU A 26 -6.40 -17.14 6.15
CA GLU A 26 -7.17 -15.96 5.71
C GLU A 26 -6.25 -14.91 5.07
N ASP A 27 -5.12 -14.59 5.71
CA ASP A 27 -4.14 -13.62 5.20
C ASP A 27 -3.56 -14.07 3.85
N GLU A 28 -3.30 -15.37 3.67
CA GLU A 28 -2.87 -15.93 2.38
C GLU A 28 -3.94 -15.79 1.30
N SER A 29 -5.19 -16.01 1.61
CA SER A 29 -6.32 -15.83 0.68
C SER A 29 -6.47 -14.38 0.25
N ILE A 30 -6.32 -13.45 1.19
CA ILE A 30 -6.32 -12.01 0.91
C ILE A 30 -5.17 -11.64 -0.01
N ALA A 31 -3.96 -12.09 0.30
CA ALA A 31 -2.76 -11.83 -0.51
C ALA A 31 -2.88 -12.40 -1.93
N TYR A 32 -3.48 -13.58 -2.08
CA TYR A 32 -3.76 -14.19 -3.37
C TYR A 32 -4.74 -13.34 -4.21
N THR A 33 -5.83 -12.87 -3.61
CA THR A 33 -6.83 -12.05 -4.31
C THR A 33 -6.31 -10.64 -4.59
N LEU A 34 -5.37 -10.13 -3.77
CA LEU A 34 -4.76 -8.80 -3.95
C LEU A 34 -3.78 -8.78 -5.13
N GLU A 35 -3.17 -9.93 -5.48
CA GLU A 35 -2.20 -10.03 -6.56
C GLU A 35 -2.76 -9.50 -7.89
N GLY A 36 -1.98 -8.65 -8.58
CA GLY A 36 -2.37 -8.06 -9.86
C GLY A 36 -2.29 -6.53 -9.85
N THR A 37 -2.91 -5.91 -10.85
CA THR A 37 -2.87 -4.47 -11.06
C THR A 37 -4.24 -3.84 -10.84
N TRP A 38 -4.25 -2.79 -10.04
CA TRP A 38 -5.44 -2.09 -9.59
C TRP A 38 -5.38 -0.61 -9.96
N LYS A 39 -6.50 -0.05 -10.42
CA LYS A 39 -6.61 1.35 -10.82
C LYS A 39 -7.82 2.01 -10.19
N GLY A 40 -7.65 3.24 -9.71
CA GLY A 40 -8.71 4.08 -9.18
C GLY A 40 -8.17 5.30 -8.47
N ASN A 41 -9.02 6.01 -7.73
CA ASN A 41 -8.59 7.17 -6.97
C ASN A 41 -8.30 6.75 -5.51
N MET A 42 -7.05 6.95 -5.10
CA MET A 42 -6.58 6.77 -3.71
C MET A 42 -6.54 8.09 -2.94
N TYR A 43 -6.95 9.20 -3.58
CA TYR A 43 -6.94 10.54 -3.00
C TYR A 43 -5.57 10.98 -2.48
N VAL A 44 -4.53 10.59 -3.21
CA VAL A 44 -3.15 10.97 -2.89
C VAL A 44 -2.94 12.43 -3.21
N THR A 45 -2.30 13.14 -2.29
CA THR A 45 -1.87 14.52 -2.48
C THR A 45 -0.38 14.66 -2.20
N HIS A 46 0.27 15.59 -2.90
CA HIS A 46 1.65 15.98 -2.61
C HIS A 46 1.74 17.49 -2.42
N GLN A 47 2.38 17.89 -1.33
CA GLN A 47 2.66 19.28 -1.05
C GLN A 47 4.03 19.69 -1.60
N TYR A 48 4.05 20.73 -2.43
CA TYR A 48 5.27 21.28 -3.00
C TYR A 48 5.15 22.79 -3.17
N ASN A 49 6.18 23.55 -2.76
CA ASN A 49 6.19 25.03 -2.83
C ASN A 49 4.91 25.68 -2.28
N ASN A 50 4.46 25.25 -1.10
CA ASN A 50 3.24 25.71 -0.41
C ASN A 50 1.93 25.47 -1.21
N ARG A 51 1.96 24.60 -2.21
CA ARG A 51 0.78 24.16 -2.96
C ARG A 51 0.55 22.68 -2.76
N VAL A 52 -0.71 22.29 -2.72
CA VAL A 52 -1.14 20.90 -2.65
C VAL A 52 -1.62 20.49 -4.04
N TYR A 53 -1.08 19.39 -4.54
CA TYR A 53 -1.44 18.80 -5.82
C TYR A 53 -2.10 17.45 -5.57
N SER A 54 -3.30 17.25 -6.12
CA SER A 54 -4.06 16.02 -5.97
C SER A 54 -3.87 15.12 -7.18
N SER A 55 -3.68 13.82 -6.92
CA SER A 55 -3.65 12.82 -8.00
C SER A 55 -5.03 12.72 -8.67
N THR A 56 -5.04 12.48 -9.97
CA THR A 56 -6.26 12.18 -10.73
C THR A 56 -6.68 10.74 -10.56
N TYR A 57 -5.71 9.84 -10.56
CA TYR A 57 -5.88 8.42 -10.26
C TYR A 57 -4.54 7.79 -9.87
N THR A 58 -4.63 6.60 -9.30
CA THR A 58 -3.49 5.78 -8.89
C THR A 58 -3.56 4.44 -9.60
N VAL A 59 -2.41 3.90 -9.97
CA VAL A 59 -2.24 2.50 -10.42
C VAL A 59 -1.30 1.80 -9.45
N ILE A 60 -1.73 0.65 -8.93
CA ILE A 60 -0.97 -0.16 -7.97
C ILE A 60 -0.81 -1.56 -8.54
N ASN A 61 0.39 -2.10 -8.49
CA ASN A 61 0.64 -3.50 -8.80
C ASN A 61 1.14 -4.22 -7.53
N PHE A 62 0.50 -5.33 -7.22
CA PHE A 62 0.90 -6.24 -6.15
C PHE A 62 1.45 -7.52 -6.76
N GLN A 63 2.73 -7.77 -6.57
CA GLN A 63 3.42 -8.99 -6.97
C GLN A 63 3.69 -9.83 -5.73
N ARG A 64 3.09 -11.01 -5.66
CA ARG A 64 3.21 -11.87 -4.48
C ARG A 64 4.55 -12.60 -4.47
N ASN A 65 5.17 -12.67 -3.31
CA ASN A 65 6.37 -13.47 -3.10
C ASN A 65 6.01 -14.97 -3.09
N PRO A 66 6.60 -15.80 -3.97
CA PRO A 66 6.26 -17.22 -4.05
C PRO A 66 6.67 -18.03 -2.82
N PHE A 67 7.54 -17.48 -1.95
CA PHE A 67 8.03 -18.13 -0.73
C PHE A 67 7.43 -17.56 0.55
N ARG A 68 6.79 -16.39 0.47
CA ARG A 68 6.13 -15.72 1.59
C ARG A 68 4.72 -15.34 1.17
N TYR A 69 3.81 -16.28 1.29
CA TYR A 69 2.46 -16.24 0.71
C TYR A 69 1.61 -15.02 1.10
N THR A 70 1.94 -14.33 2.19
CA THR A 70 1.21 -13.15 2.69
C THR A 70 1.90 -11.83 2.40
N SER A 71 2.94 -11.80 1.56
CA SER A 71 3.71 -10.58 1.27
C SER A 71 4.25 -10.57 -0.14
N GLY A 72 4.75 -9.42 -0.57
CA GLY A 72 5.38 -9.25 -1.86
C GLY A 72 5.93 -7.84 -2.07
N ASP A 73 6.26 -7.60 -3.32
CA ASP A 73 6.74 -6.32 -3.82
C ASP A 73 5.77 -5.79 -4.87
N GLY A 74 6.05 -4.64 -5.46
CA GLY A 74 5.23 -4.09 -6.53
C GLY A 74 5.51 -2.64 -6.83
N TYR A 75 4.54 -2.00 -7.44
CA TYR A 75 4.65 -0.64 -7.92
C TYR A 75 3.43 0.18 -7.52
N TRP A 76 3.65 1.46 -7.25
CA TRP A 76 2.60 2.43 -6.98
C TRP A 76 2.85 3.70 -7.78
N ILE A 77 1.91 4.08 -8.64
CA ILE A 77 2.04 5.26 -9.49
C ILE A 77 0.83 6.14 -9.32
N ASP A 78 1.07 7.38 -8.91
CA ASP A 78 0.06 8.43 -8.85
C ASP A 78 0.20 9.36 -10.04
N TYR A 79 -0.90 9.59 -10.77
CA TYR A 79 -0.93 10.46 -11.95
C TYR A 79 -1.55 11.80 -11.61
N TYR A 80 -1.02 12.87 -12.21
CA TYR A 80 -1.42 14.24 -11.97
C TYR A 80 -1.73 14.96 -13.29
N SER A 81 -2.69 15.88 -13.27
CA SER A 81 -3.00 16.74 -14.43
C SER A 81 -2.57 18.20 -14.23
N ASN A 82 -2.39 18.64 -12.97
CA ASN A 82 -2.12 20.04 -12.62
C ASN A 82 -0.88 20.21 -11.74
N ALA A 83 0.00 19.21 -11.68
CA ALA A 83 1.27 19.28 -10.95
C ALA A 83 2.43 19.63 -11.89
N PRO A 84 3.60 20.04 -11.36
CA PRO A 84 4.83 20.22 -12.15
C PRO A 84 5.42 18.91 -12.68
N TRP A 85 4.79 17.77 -12.42
CA TRP A 85 5.11 16.42 -12.85
C TRP A 85 3.85 15.73 -13.36
N ASP A 86 4.01 14.77 -14.24
CA ASP A 86 2.90 13.98 -14.80
C ASP A 86 2.51 12.83 -13.88
N TYR A 87 3.49 12.25 -13.19
CA TYR A 87 3.31 11.13 -12.26
C TYR A 87 4.36 11.13 -11.15
N ILE A 88 4.08 10.35 -10.10
CA ILE A 88 5.04 9.96 -9.07
C ILE A 88 4.96 8.45 -8.95
N ALA A 89 6.09 7.78 -9.20
CA ALA A 89 6.23 6.34 -9.16
C ALA A 89 7.09 5.91 -7.97
N ASN A 90 6.65 4.86 -7.28
CA ASN A 90 7.37 4.24 -6.17
C ASN A 90 7.41 2.72 -6.34
N HIS A 91 8.52 2.11 -5.98
CA HIS A 91 8.53 0.70 -5.61
C HIS A 91 7.86 0.55 -4.25
N ILE A 92 7.11 -0.51 -4.11
CA ILE A 92 6.48 -0.86 -2.84
C ILE A 92 6.89 -2.26 -2.40
N SER A 93 6.98 -2.45 -1.09
CA SER A 93 6.85 -3.78 -0.48
C SER A 93 5.56 -3.81 0.33
N TRP A 94 4.91 -4.96 0.38
CA TRP A 94 3.63 -5.09 1.06
C TRP A 94 3.51 -6.40 1.83
N ASN A 95 2.67 -6.40 2.84
CA ASN A 95 2.29 -7.60 3.56
C ASN A 95 0.83 -7.55 4.02
N VAL A 96 0.27 -8.73 4.23
CA VAL A 96 -1.03 -8.92 4.90
C VAL A 96 -0.77 -9.60 6.22
N ARG A 97 -1.22 -9.02 7.29
CA ARG A 97 -1.13 -9.58 8.63
C ARG A 97 -2.35 -9.19 9.46
N ASP A 98 -2.99 -10.17 10.08
CA ASP A 98 -4.18 -9.95 10.91
C ASP A 98 -5.26 -9.15 10.14
N ARG A 99 -5.43 -9.45 8.84
CA ARG A 99 -6.34 -8.76 7.91
C ARG A 99 -6.01 -7.27 7.69
N VAL A 100 -4.83 -6.83 8.03
CA VAL A 100 -4.33 -5.48 7.69
C VAL A 100 -3.37 -5.60 6.52
N ILE A 101 -3.57 -4.78 5.48
CA ILE A 101 -2.65 -4.67 4.36
C ILE A 101 -1.73 -3.49 4.65
N THR A 102 -0.44 -3.75 4.86
CA THR A 102 0.59 -2.72 5.02
C THR A 102 1.34 -2.55 3.71
N ILE A 103 1.50 -1.33 3.24
CA ILE A 103 2.24 -0.97 2.03
C ILE A 103 3.34 0.01 2.40
N ASN A 104 4.59 -0.35 2.13
CA ASN A 104 5.76 0.51 2.35
C ASN A 104 6.21 1.11 1.01
N PHE A 105 6.38 2.42 0.95
CA PHE A 105 6.95 3.16 -0.18
C PHE A 105 8.46 3.24 -0.01
N LEU A 106 9.21 2.56 -0.89
CA LEU A 106 10.65 2.37 -0.67
C LEU A 106 11.44 3.66 -0.85
N GLU A 107 11.12 4.47 -1.86
CA GLU A 107 11.79 5.72 -2.15
C GLU A 107 11.47 6.82 -1.11
N GLU A 108 10.22 6.84 -0.65
CA GLU A 108 9.74 7.85 0.30
C GLU A 108 10.01 7.47 1.76
N ARG A 109 10.31 6.18 2.04
CA ARG A 109 10.53 5.61 3.38
C ARG A 109 9.35 5.85 4.31
N THR A 110 8.16 5.74 3.78
CA THR A 110 6.88 5.87 4.48
C THR A 110 6.04 4.63 4.26
N TYR A 111 4.98 4.49 5.01
CA TYR A 111 4.04 3.38 4.83
C TYR A 111 2.60 3.84 5.06
N ILE A 112 1.68 3.01 4.58
CA ILE A 112 0.24 3.10 4.87
C ILE A 112 -0.29 1.74 5.30
N GLU A 113 -1.41 1.77 6.00
CA GLU A 113 -2.17 0.58 6.36
C GLU A 113 -3.61 0.72 5.84
N ILE A 114 -4.11 -0.37 5.28
CA ILE A 114 -5.46 -0.46 4.73
C ILE A 114 -6.29 -1.37 5.63
N TYR A 115 -7.38 -0.82 6.11
CA TYR A 115 -8.34 -1.47 6.99
C TYR A 115 -9.73 -1.53 6.34
N ASP A 116 -10.66 -2.23 6.98
CA ASP A 116 -12.08 -2.25 6.62
C ASP A 116 -12.31 -2.43 5.10
N TYR A 117 -11.53 -3.32 4.47
CA TYR A 117 -11.60 -3.51 3.03
C TYR A 117 -12.55 -4.64 2.62
N ARG A 118 -12.98 -4.55 1.37
CA ARG A 118 -13.65 -5.61 0.61
C ARG A 118 -12.88 -5.84 -0.66
N LEU A 119 -12.39 -7.04 -0.83
CA LEU A 119 -11.55 -7.47 -1.93
C LEU A 119 -12.23 -8.60 -2.69
N SER A 120 -12.25 -8.50 -4.02
CA SER A 120 -12.71 -9.52 -4.96
C SER A 120 -11.85 -9.46 -6.22
N ASP A 121 -11.97 -10.39 -7.13
CA ASP A 121 -11.18 -10.47 -8.37
C ASP A 121 -11.25 -9.20 -9.24
N HIS A 122 -12.29 -8.37 -9.08
CA HIS A 122 -12.51 -7.19 -9.93
C HIS A 122 -12.53 -5.87 -9.17
N ARG A 123 -12.66 -5.89 -7.85
CA ARG A 123 -12.84 -4.67 -7.06
C ARG A 123 -12.14 -4.75 -5.70
N PHE A 124 -11.38 -3.71 -5.42
CA PHE A 124 -10.74 -3.49 -4.13
C PHE A 124 -11.23 -2.16 -3.55
N LYS A 125 -12.00 -2.23 -2.47
CA LYS A 125 -12.43 -1.07 -1.69
C LYS A 125 -11.84 -1.18 -0.30
N GLY A 126 -11.49 -0.05 0.30
CA GLY A 126 -10.94 -0.05 1.66
C GLY A 126 -10.87 1.35 2.24
N VAL A 127 -10.27 1.43 3.40
CA VAL A 127 -10.10 2.66 4.17
C VAL A 127 -8.62 2.84 4.47
N ILE A 128 -8.14 4.06 4.28
CA ILE A 128 -6.85 4.53 4.76
C ILE A 128 -7.13 5.60 5.82
N TYR A 129 -6.36 5.59 6.90
CA TYR A 129 -6.36 6.67 7.87
C TYR A 129 -5.09 7.51 7.70
N ASP A 130 -5.26 8.81 7.47
CA ASP A 130 -4.18 9.78 7.47
C ASP A 130 -4.44 10.79 8.61
N GLY A 131 -3.72 10.61 9.71
CA GLY A 131 -4.03 11.29 10.95
C GLY A 131 -5.45 10.95 11.43
N ASN A 132 -6.31 11.97 11.55
CA ASN A 132 -7.71 11.81 11.94
C ASN A 132 -8.67 11.68 10.73
N SER A 133 -8.15 11.74 9.51
CA SER A 133 -8.97 11.68 8.30
C SER A 133 -9.18 10.23 7.87
N ARG A 134 -10.43 9.87 7.66
CA ARG A 134 -10.84 8.60 7.07
C ARG A 134 -11.04 8.77 5.57
N ILE A 135 -10.35 7.98 4.77
CA ILE A 135 -10.38 8.05 3.32
C ILE A 135 -10.84 6.72 2.75
N ASP A 136 -12.05 6.70 2.23
CA ASP A 136 -12.62 5.54 1.55
C ASP A 136 -12.20 5.57 0.08
N PHE A 137 -11.56 4.51 -0.41
CA PHE A 137 -11.15 4.35 -1.79
C PHE A 137 -11.87 3.20 -2.50
N SER A 138 -11.81 3.22 -3.83
CA SER A 138 -12.31 2.11 -4.66
C SER A 138 -11.44 1.97 -5.90
N LEU A 139 -10.86 0.79 -6.07
CA LEU A 139 -10.04 0.40 -7.21
C LEU A 139 -10.71 -0.72 -7.99
N THR A 140 -10.40 -0.80 -9.28
CA THR A 140 -10.80 -1.88 -10.16
C THR A 140 -9.57 -2.58 -10.71
N HIS A 141 -9.67 -3.88 -10.93
CA HIS A 141 -8.59 -4.63 -11.58
C HIS A 141 -8.38 -4.14 -13.03
N THR A 142 -7.13 -4.05 -13.49
CA THR A 142 -6.76 -3.53 -14.81
C THR A 142 -5.52 -4.23 -15.33
N ASP A 143 -5.21 -4.01 -16.61
CA ASP A 143 -3.96 -4.47 -17.21
C ASP A 143 -2.76 -3.68 -16.63
N SER A 144 -1.62 -4.36 -16.57
CA SER A 144 -0.35 -3.76 -16.15
C SER A 144 0.23 -2.89 -17.25
N PRO A 145 0.66 -1.67 -16.96
CA PRO A 145 1.48 -0.89 -17.88
C PRO A 145 2.90 -1.49 -17.99
N ASN A 146 3.72 -0.91 -18.85
CA ASN A 146 5.15 -1.22 -18.86
C ASN A 146 5.84 -0.52 -17.67
N TRP A 147 6.12 -1.27 -16.60
CA TRP A 147 6.72 -0.74 -15.37
C TRP A 147 8.12 -0.16 -15.56
N ASP A 148 8.89 -0.66 -16.53
CA ASP A 148 10.24 -0.18 -16.84
C ASP A 148 10.26 1.20 -17.53
N SER A 149 9.08 1.72 -17.88
CA SER A 149 8.95 3.05 -18.51
C SER A 149 8.84 4.20 -17.52
N TYR A 150 8.86 3.92 -16.21
CA TYR A 150 8.69 4.93 -15.17
C TYR A 150 10.02 5.22 -14.45
N ASP A 151 10.21 6.49 -14.14
CA ASP A 151 11.28 6.94 -13.25
C ASP A 151 10.76 6.89 -11.82
N TYR A 152 11.44 6.13 -10.96
CA TYR A 152 11.01 5.88 -9.60
C TYR A 152 11.65 6.85 -8.61
N GLY A 153 10.82 7.36 -7.69
CA GLY A 153 11.22 8.33 -6.69
C GLY A 153 11.33 9.76 -7.24
N TRP A 154 12.11 10.57 -6.55
CA TRP A 154 12.27 11.99 -6.84
C TRP A 154 13.64 12.35 -7.47
N ASN A 155 14.52 11.37 -7.74
CA ASN A 155 15.92 11.61 -8.09
C ASN A 155 16.07 12.46 -9.36
N ASP A 156 15.47 12.06 -10.46
CA ASP A 156 15.63 12.77 -11.74
C ASP A 156 14.94 14.13 -11.72
N TRP A 157 13.78 14.21 -11.09
CA TRP A 157 13.07 15.48 -10.93
C TRP A 157 13.84 16.45 -10.03
N TYR A 158 14.44 15.98 -8.94
CA TYR A 158 15.26 16.79 -8.04
C TYR A 158 16.50 17.33 -8.75
N TYR A 159 17.22 16.50 -9.49
CA TYR A 159 18.43 16.90 -10.22
C TYR A 159 18.10 17.87 -11.38
N SER A 160 17.03 17.65 -12.11
CA SER A 160 16.63 18.57 -13.20
C SER A 160 16.22 19.96 -12.70
N LYS A 161 15.69 20.08 -11.49
CA LYS A 161 15.29 21.36 -10.86
C LYS A 161 16.39 22.02 -10.05
N SER A 162 17.33 21.27 -9.45
CA SER A 162 18.45 21.83 -8.69
C SER A 162 19.40 22.64 -9.58
N TYR A 163 19.40 22.38 -10.89
CA TYR A 163 20.17 23.15 -11.86
C TYR A 163 19.59 24.58 -12.10
N GLN A 164 18.37 24.87 -11.64
CA GLN A 164 17.68 26.15 -11.89
C GLN A 164 17.50 27.05 -10.65
N GLY A 165 17.95 26.64 -9.46
CA GLY A 165 17.73 27.47 -8.27
C GLY A 165 18.63 27.16 -7.08
N THR A 166 19.24 28.19 -6.53
CA THR A 166 20.03 28.19 -5.29
C THR A 166 19.10 28.13 -4.06
N GLY A 167 18.40 27.03 -3.85
CA GLY A 167 17.56 26.84 -2.67
C GLY A 167 17.45 25.37 -2.30
N SER A 168 17.60 25.04 -1.01
CA SER A 168 17.28 23.73 -0.48
C SER A 168 15.79 23.44 -0.71
N GLN A 169 15.47 22.72 -1.78
CA GLN A 169 14.10 22.33 -2.07
C GLN A 169 13.76 21.10 -1.21
N THR A 170 12.71 21.22 -0.42
CA THR A 170 12.13 20.08 0.28
C THR A 170 11.42 19.18 -0.73
N LEU A 171 11.69 17.87 -0.65
CA LEU A 171 10.97 16.88 -1.47
C LEU A 171 9.45 16.96 -1.19
N PRO A 172 8.62 16.79 -2.22
CA PRO A 172 7.18 16.72 -2.03
C PRO A 172 6.81 15.59 -1.05
N ARG A 173 5.90 15.88 -0.14
CA ARG A 173 5.45 14.95 0.88
C ARG A 173 4.10 14.39 0.51
N ARG A 174 3.98 13.07 0.50
CA ARG A 174 2.73 12.33 0.30
C ARG A 174 1.81 12.52 1.49
N ALA A 175 0.54 12.71 1.19
CA ALA A 175 -0.58 12.64 2.13
C ALA A 175 -1.80 12.06 1.41
N PHE A 176 -2.82 11.70 2.16
CA PHE A 176 -4.07 11.19 1.62
C PHE A 176 -5.18 12.14 2.04
N HIS A 177 -5.83 12.77 1.06
CA HIS A 177 -6.86 13.76 1.36
C HIS A 177 -7.96 13.73 0.30
N LYS A 178 -9.21 13.61 0.74
CA LYS A 178 -10.36 13.75 -0.14
C LYS A 178 -10.60 15.25 -0.33
N ALA A 179 -10.50 15.74 -1.58
CA ALA A 179 -10.88 17.12 -1.87
C ALA A 179 -12.35 17.34 -1.47
N GLU A 180 -12.60 18.39 -0.71
CA GLU A 180 -13.95 18.83 -0.35
C GLU A 180 -14.72 19.30 -1.57
#